data_1902468ce7fbadf1f90bc23237eb375b
#
_entry.id   1902468ce7fbadf1f90bc23237eb375b
#
_cell.length_a   1.000
_cell.length_b   1.000
_cell.length_c   1.000
_cell.angle_alpha   90.00
_cell.angle_beta   90.00
_cell.angle_gamma   90.00
#
_symmetry.space_group_name_H-M   'P 1'
#
loop_
_entity.id
_entity.type
_entity.pdbx_description
1 polymer ?
#
loop_
_entity_poly.entity_id
_entity_poly.type
_entity_poly.pdbx_seq_one_letter_code
_entity_poly.pdbx_strand_id
1 'polypeptide(L)'
;MAIICLLTFSLGPTVTFAQSAFKATKVSNGLVLRSGSKILKVEFVEPAIVRVRSVPDGDFKSNETHVCMPLPERNVKLDFAGGSNFVSLKSKQLEVRVILATGSIAYYDSKGNTLLKEDQQKPRSFEKVELLKSNYNDAVSKVEKTANGDQVQANITNKEKVGSAWHAEQNFSWQPGEALYGLGSHQENLMNLRGTRQYLYQHNLKKSMPVLMSDMGYGLLFDTGSAMIFRDEPEKHGMEMLAVNQIDYYFMYGPEFDQVIHQFRTLTGKVEIPPKFMFGYIQSKERYRNVHDLDSVLTRFRNNNIPLDVIVQDWQYWKGNLWGYKKFDEAKFPEPEKMISNIHEKNAHFMLSIWPQVAAEEEKEMSANGYVLGRKIYDAFNPAARKMYWDQYVNKNLFSKGVDCWWADSSEPVDYDWSGKANDIAGNPLVRFQKNVQVMADLLGDLRVNLFSLHHAMGIYENQRLTSSTKRVVNLTRASYPGMQR
;
A
#
# COMPACT_ATOMS: atom_id res chain seq x y z
N MET A 1 -47.17 22.70 50.17
CA MET A 1 -47.98 22.01 49.17
C MET A 1 -47.12 22.00 47.90
N ALA A 2 -46.37 20.93 47.69
CA ALA A 2 -45.45 20.77 46.55
C ALA A 2 -46.11 19.83 45.52
N ILE A 3 -46.30 20.35 44.32
CA ILE A 3 -46.88 19.60 43.21
C ILE A 3 -45.73 18.87 42.50
N ILE A 4 -45.73 17.52 42.56
CA ILE A 4 -44.83 16.66 41.82
C ILE A 4 -45.51 16.38 40.47
N CYS A 5 -44.92 16.92 39.37
CA CYS A 5 -45.29 16.54 38.00
C CYS A 5 -44.57 15.24 37.65
N LEU A 6 -45.30 14.15 37.52
CA LEU A 6 -44.81 12.90 36.88
C LEU A 6 -44.85 13.07 35.38
N LEU A 7 -43.68 13.12 34.76
CA LEU A 7 -43.49 12.97 33.31
C LEU A 7 -43.49 11.46 32.96
N THR A 8 -44.59 11.00 32.40
CA THR A 8 -44.66 9.65 31.77
C THR A 8 -43.99 9.69 30.41
N PHE A 9 -42.79 9.09 30.30
CA PHE A 9 -42.18 8.79 28.99
C PHE A 9 -42.93 7.61 28.37
N SER A 10 -43.69 7.88 27.32
CA SER A 10 -44.22 6.81 26.46
C SER A 10 -43.07 6.28 25.55
N LEU A 11 -42.61 5.10 25.85
CA LEU A 11 -41.78 4.32 24.93
C LEU A 11 -42.66 3.92 23.71
N GLY A 12 -42.51 4.65 22.62
CA GLY A 12 -43.07 4.22 21.34
C GLY A 12 -42.42 2.90 20.88
N PRO A 13 -43.14 2.04 20.13
CA PRO A 13 -42.60 0.78 19.68
C PRO A 13 -41.40 1.05 18.74
N THR A 14 -40.23 0.59 19.16
CA THR A 14 -39.05 0.49 18.29
C THR A 14 -39.41 -0.51 17.18
N VAL A 15 -39.68 0.01 15.98
CA VAL A 15 -39.86 -0.83 14.79
C VAL A 15 -38.47 -1.34 14.40
N THR A 16 -38.12 -2.50 14.89
CA THR A 16 -36.97 -3.27 14.41
C THR A 16 -37.33 -3.83 13.02
N PHE A 17 -36.82 -3.19 11.96
CA PHE A 17 -36.88 -3.84 10.65
C PHE A 17 -36.03 -5.10 10.71
N ALA A 18 -36.66 -6.25 10.66
CA ALA A 18 -36.00 -7.52 10.51
C ALA A 18 -35.20 -7.47 9.20
N GLN A 19 -33.87 -7.50 9.31
CA GLN A 19 -32.98 -7.52 8.15
C GLN A 19 -33.29 -8.80 7.37
N SER A 20 -33.65 -8.69 6.09
CA SER A 20 -33.94 -9.86 5.25
C SER A 20 -32.72 -10.77 5.19
N ALA A 21 -32.90 -12.06 5.43
CA ALA A 21 -31.83 -13.04 5.34
C ALA A 21 -31.22 -13.07 3.93
N PHE A 22 -29.93 -13.37 3.86
CA PHE A 22 -29.24 -13.53 2.59
C PHE A 22 -29.74 -14.76 1.84
N LYS A 23 -30.01 -14.60 0.54
CA LYS A 23 -30.27 -15.69 -0.39
C LYS A 23 -28.97 -16.06 -1.10
N ALA A 24 -28.55 -17.31 -0.98
CA ALA A 24 -27.31 -17.80 -1.56
C ALA A 24 -27.56 -18.43 -2.94
N THR A 25 -26.73 -18.11 -3.90
CA THR A 25 -26.68 -18.73 -5.23
C THR A 25 -25.29 -19.30 -5.47
N LYS A 26 -25.23 -20.57 -5.86
CA LYS A 26 -23.98 -21.25 -6.20
C LYS A 26 -23.43 -20.71 -7.52
N VAL A 27 -22.11 -20.45 -7.54
CA VAL A 27 -21.32 -20.14 -8.74
C VAL A 27 -20.17 -21.14 -8.86
N SER A 28 -19.39 -21.10 -9.95
CA SER A 28 -18.37 -22.13 -10.24
C SER A 28 -17.42 -22.42 -9.07
N ASN A 29 -16.85 -21.39 -8.46
CA ASN A 29 -15.88 -21.53 -7.37
C ASN A 29 -16.38 -20.94 -6.04
N GLY A 30 -17.71 -20.80 -5.84
CA GLY A 30 -18.16 -20.11 -4.64
C GLY A 30 -19.65 -19.88 -4.54
N LEU A 31 -19.99 -18.82 -3.83
CA LEU A 31 -21.35 -18.34 -3.59
C LEU A 31 -21.48 -16.85 -3.84
N VAL A 32 -22.62 -16.45 -4.39
CA VAL A 32 -23.09 -15.07 -4.36
C VAL A 32 -24.31 -15.03 -3.45
N LEU A 33 -24.27 -14.16 -2.45
CA LEU A 33 -25.35 -13.96 -1.49
C LEU A 33 -25.93 -12.56 -1.65
N ARG A 34 -27.25 -12.44 -1.67
CA ARG A 34 -27.98 -11.17 -1.82
C ARG A 34 -29.01 -10.99 -0.70
N SER A 35 -29.07 -9.77 -0.15
CA SER A 35 -30.05 -9.34 0.84
C SER A 35 -30.44 -7.89 0.54
N GLY A 36 -31.58 -7.66 -0.10
CA GLY A 36 -31.92 -6.37 -0.69
C GLY A 36 -30.89 -5.96 -1.75
N SER A 37 -30.33 -4.75 -1.61
CA SER A 37 -29.24 -4.24 -2.45
C SER A 37 -27.86 -4.76 -2.09
N LYS A 38 -27.69 -5.38 -0.91
CA LYS A 38 -26.40 -5.88 -0.42
C LYS A 38 -25.98 -7.13 -1.19
N ILE A 39 -24.72 -7.17 -1.61
CA ILE A 39 -24.12 -8.34 -2.24
C ILE A 39 -22.87 -8.74 -1.46
N LEU A 40 -22.78 -10.04 -1.19
CA LEU A 40 -21.62 -10.71 -0.63
C LEU A 40 -21.21 -11.83 -1.59
N LYS A 41 -19.95 -11.86 -2.00
CA LYS A 41 -19.39 -12.92 -2.83
C LYS A 41 -18.25 -13.61 -2.07
N VAL A 42 -18.30 -14.94 -2.02
CA VAL A 42 -17.29 -15.79 -1.38
C VAL A 42 -16.78 -16.77 -2.42
N GLU A 43 -15.52 -16.67 -2.79
CA GLU A 43 -14.91 -17.44 -3.88
C GLU A 43 -13.61 -18.11 -3.43
N PHE A 44 -13.48 -19.40 -3.70
CA PHE A 44 -12.20 -20.08 -3.61
C PHE A 44 -11.37 -19.77 -4.85
N VAL A 45 -10.24 -19.10 -4.63
CA VAL A 45 -9.24 -18.80 -5.66
C VAL A 45 -8.27 -19.98 -5.82
N GLU A 46 -7.95 -20.61 -4.70
CA GLU A 46 -7.17 -21.83 -4.56
C GLU A 46 -7.80 -22.67 -3.44
N PRO A 47 -7.50 -23.96 -3.30
CA PRO A 47 -8.06 -24.77 -2.22
C PRO A 47 -7.82 -24.25 -0.80
N ALA A 48 -6.80 -23.40 -0.61
CA ALA A 48 -6.44 -22.78 0.67
C ALA A 48 -6.63 -21.26 0.67
N ILE A 49 -7.19 -20.68 -0.39
CA ILE A 49 -7.36 -19.22 -0.51
C ILE A 49 -8.79 -18.88 -0.86
N VAL A 50 -9.41 -18.04 -0.06
CA VAL A 50 -10.77 -17.55 -0.27
C VAL A 50 -10.77 -16.05 -0.43
N ARG A 51 -11.35 -15.52 -1.52
CA ARG A 51 -11.63 -14.10 -1.71
C ARG A 51 -13.04 -13.79 -1.25
N VAL A 52 -13.18 -12.75 -0.44
CA VAL A 52 -14.47 -12.24 0.02
C VAL A 52 -14.62 -10.80 -0.47
N ARG A 53 -15.73 -10.56 -1.18
CA ARG A 53 -16.09 -9.20 -1.62
C ARG A 53 -17.49 -8.86 -1.15
N SER A 54 -17.68 -7.62 -0.71
CA SER A 54 -18.97 -7.13 -0.27
C SER A 54 -19.23 -5.69 -0.66
N VAL A 55 -20.45 -5.42 -1.12
CA VAL A 55 -20.96 -4.07 -1.39
C VAL A 55 -22.32 -3.89 -0.71
N PRO A 56 -22.64 -2.71 -0.18
CA PRO A 56 -23.92 -2.46 0.47
C PRO A 56 -25.04 -2.16 -0.52
N ASP A 57 -24.67 -1.71 -1.74
CA ASP A 57 -25.60 -1.27 -2.77
C ASP A 57 -25.01 -1.43 -4.17
N GLY A 58 -25.84 -1.84 -5.13
CA GLY A 58 -25.45 -2.03 -6.52
C GLY A 58 -24.63 -3.29 -6.78
N ASP A 59 -23.78 -3.25 -7.81
CA ASP A 59 -22.88 -4.32 -8.19
C ASP A 59 -21.41 -3.97 -7.88
N PHE A 60 -20.55 -4.97 -7.91
CA PHE A 60 -19.11 -4.75 -7.79
C PHE A 60 -18.62 -3.85 -8.94
N LYS A 61 -17.96 -2.74 -8.60
CA LYS A 61 -17.47 -1.79 -9.61
C LYS A 61 -16.30 -2.36 -10.42
N SER A 62 -15.53 -3.27 -9.87
CA SER A 62 -14.43 -3.94 -10.56
C SER A 62 -14.19 -5.34 -10.00
N ASN A 63 -13.73 -6.25 -10.85
CA ASN A 63 -13.12 -7.52 -10.46
C ASN A 63 -11.60 -7.40 -10.31
N GLU A 64 -11.03 -6.26 -10.71
CA GLU A 64 -9.61 -6.00 -10.64
C GLU A 64 -9.11 -6.01 -9.21
N THR A 65 -7.86 -6.32 -9.07
CA THR A 65 -7.13 -6.30 -7.83
C THR A 65 -6.03 -5.25 -7.91
N HIS A 66 -5.74 -4.59 -6.80
CA HIS A 66 -4.65 -3.63 -6.74
C HIS A 66 -3.30 -4.32 -6.58
N VAL A 67 -3.27 -5.47 -5.89
CA VAL A 67 -2.02 -6.07 -5.40
C VAL A 67 -1.79 -7.49 -5.88
N CYS A 68 -2.82 -8.20 -6.31
CA CYS A 68 -2.69 -9.59 -6.75
C CYS A 68 -2.31 -9.68 -8.23
N MET A 69 -1.68 -10.78 -8.59
CA MET A 69 -1.44 -11.16 -9.98
C MET A 69 -2.75 -11.68 -10.60
N PRO A 70 -2.92 -11.57 -11.94
CA PRO A 70 -3.94 -12.33 -12.62
C PRO A 70 -3.70 -13.83 -12.35
N LEU A 71 -4.62 -14.45 -11.63
CA LEU A 71 -4.56 -15.89 -11.40
C LEU A 71 -5.25 -16.60 -12.55
N PRO A 72 -4.69 -17.75 -13.03
CA PRO A 72 -5.38 -18.57 -14.01
C PRO A 72 -6.71 -19.03 -13.41
N GLU A 73 -7.75 -19.03 -14.23
CA GLU A 73 -9.04 -19.61 -13.81
C GLU A 73 -8.82 -21.08 -13.47
N ARG A 74 -8.95 -21.41 -12.20
CA ARG A 74 -8.88 -22.78 -11.69
C ARG A 74 -10.24 -23.19 -11.21
N ASN A 75 -10.67 -24.35 -11.63
CA ASN A 75 -11.89 -24.96 -11.09
C ASN A 75 -11.52 -25.68 -9.78
N VAL A 76 -11.81 -25.03 -8.66
CA VAL A 76 -11.61 -25.63 -7.33
C VAL A 76 -12.74 -26.59 -7.04
N LYS A 77 -12.40 -27.88 -6.79
CA LYS A 77 -13.40 -28.86 -6.38
C LYS A 77 -13.96 -28.49 -5.00
N LEU A 78 -15.25 -28.19 -4.94
CA LEU A 78 -15.96 -27.77 -3.74
C LEU A 78 -17.15 -28.66 -3.45
N ASP A 79 -17.28 -29.09 -2.20
CA ASP A 79 -18.48 -29.68 -1.66
C ASP A 79 -19.36 -28.57 -1.08
N PHE A 80 -20.62 -28.59 -1.39
CA PHE A 80 -21.63 -27.64 -0.94
C PHE A 80 -22.59 -28.32 0.02
N ALA A 81 -22.79 -27.70 1.17
CA ALA A 81 -23.84 -28.10 2.11
C ALA A 81 -24.58 -26.88 2.62
N GLY A 82 -25.78 -27.04 3.11
CA GLY A 82 -26.52 -25.92 3.67
C GLY A 82 -27.89 -26.31 4.19
N GLY A 83 -28.47 -25.40 4.93
CA GLY A 83 -29.79 -25.48 5.53
C GLY A 83 -30.45 -24.12 5.66
N SER A 84 -31.40 -23.97 6.55
CA SER A 84 -32.13 -22.72 6.77
C SER A 84 -31.27 -21.60 7.36
N ASN A 85 -30.21 -21.93 8.11
CA ASN A 85 -29.43 -20.96 8.90
C ASN A 85 -28.07 -20.60 8.30
N PHE A 86 -27.45 -21.52 7.57
CA PHE A 86 -26.14 -21.30 6.95
C PHE A 86 -25.98 -22.11 5.67
N VAL A 87 -24.99 -21.69 4.86
CA VAL A 87 -24.45 -22.45 3.72
C VAL A 87 -22.96 -22.64 3.91
N SER A 88 -22.43 -23.78 3.47
CA SER A 88 -20.99 -24.06 3.53
C SER A 88 -20.41 -24.46 2.20
N LEU A 89 -19.13 -24.14 2.04
CA LEU A 89 -18.26 -24.49 0.94
C LEU A 89 -17.06 -25.21 1.53
N LYS A 90 -16.73 -26.39 1.05
CA LYS A 90 -15.59 -27.16 1.53
C LYS A 90 -14.67 -27.57 0.38
N SER A 91 -13.43 -27.15 0.44
CA SER A 91 -12.34 -27.68 -0.36
C SER A 91 -11.65 -28.85 0.37
N LYS A 92 -10.60 -29.40 -0.22
CA LYS A 92 -9.76 -30.41 0.47
C LYS A 92 -9.02 -29.90 1.70
N GLN A 93 -8.88 -28.58 1.87
CA GLN A 93 -8.05 -27.96 2.93
C GLN A 93 -8.86 -27.08 3.90
N LEU A 94 -9.93 -26.48 3.45
CA LEU A 94 -10.63 -25.41 4.15
C LEU A 94 -12.15 -25.56 4.00
N GLU A 95 -12.89 -25.31 5.09
CA GLU A 95 -14.34 -25.15 5.05
C GLU A 95 -14.70 -23.70 5.41
N VAL A 96 -15.61 -23.12 4.62
CA VAL A 96 -16.16 -21.78 4.82
C VAL A 96 -17.65 -21.90 5.06
N ARG A 97 -18.15 -21.34 6.17
CA ARG A 97 -19.58 -21.28 6.48
C ARG A 97 -20.05 -19.83 6.50
N VAL A 98 -21.18 -19.58 5.85
CA VAL A 98 -21.81 -18.26 5.81
C VAL A 98 -23.16 -18.32 6.49
N ILE A 99 -23.34 -17.51 7.54
CA ILE A 99 -24.62 -17.39 8.28
C ILE A 99 -25.57 -16.55 7.45
N LEU A 100 -26.74 -17.11 7.09
CA LEU A 100 -27.68 -16.44 6.17
C LEU A 100 -28.37 -15.23 6.80
N ALA A 101 -28.53 -15.18 8.11
CA ALA A 101 -29.13 -14.04 8.79
C ALA A 101 -28.32 -12.75 8.67
N THR A 102 -26.98 -12.82 8.76
CA THR A 102 -26.10 -11.65 8.84
C THR A 102 -25.09 -11.57 7.70
N GLY A 103 -24.85 -12.67 6.99
CA GLY A 103 -23.77 -12.83 6.03
C GLY A 103 -22.40 -13.00 6.71
N SER A 104 -22.33 -13.25 8.01
CA SER A 104 -21.09 -13.52 8.75
C SER A 104 -20.44 -14.81 8.25
N ILE A 105 -19.11 -14.77 8.11
CA ILE A 105 -18.31 -15.89 7.59
C ILE A 105 -17.48 -16.49 8.72
N ALA A 106 -17.38 -17.81 8.73
CA ALA A 106 -16.49 -18.56 9.61
C ALA A 106 -15.63 -19.53 8.79
N TYR A 107 -14.36 -19.64 9.17
CA TYR A 107 -13.34 -20.46 8.51
C TYR A 107 -12.92 -21.59 9.43
N TYR A 108 -12.85 -22.80 8.87
CA TYR A 108 -12.47 -24.01 9.59
C TYR A 108 -11.42 -24.77 8.77
N ASP A 109 -10.51 -25.42 9.45
CA ASP A 109 -9.60 -26.37 8.80
C ASP A 109 -10.33 -27.65 8.33
N SER A 110 -9.63 -28.53 7.63
CA SER A 110 -10.20 -29.80 7.14
C SER A 110 -10.67 -30.75 8.26
N LYS A 111 -10.20 -30.54 9.50
CA LYS A 111 -10.58 -31.32 10.70
C LYS A 111 -11.77 -30.72 11.45
N GLY A 112 -12.21 -29.52 11.06
CA GLY A 112 -13.33 -28.80 11.69
C GLY A 112 -12.92 -27.88 12.83
N ASN A 113 -11.62 -27.65 13.07
CA ASN A 113 -11.15 -26.65 14.02
C ASN A 113 -11.42 -25.24 13.49
N THR A 114 -11.92 -24.37 14.36
CA THR A 114 -12.13 -22.97 14.01
C THR A 114 -10.80 -22.26 13.81
N LEU A 115 -10.65 -21.59 12.66
CA LEU A 115 -9.51 -20.72 12.36
C LEU A 115 -9.85 -19.26 12.67
N LEU A 116 -10.90 -18.74 12.04
CA LEU A 116 -11.36 -17.36 12.19
C LEU A 116 -12.87 -17.30 12.07
N LYS A 117 -13.49 -16.34 12.77
CA LYS A 117 -14.88 -15.94 12.54
C LYS A 117 -14.96 -14.44 12.33
N GLU A 118 -15.78 -14.02 11.38
CA GLU A 118 -16.28 -12.64 11.38
C GLU A 118 -17.23 -12.44 12.56
N ASP A 119 -17.40 -11.20 12.99
CA ASP A 119 -18.42 -10.88 14.01
C ASP A 119 -19.78 -11.39 13.55
N GLN A 120 -20.48 -12.12 14.43
CA GLN A 120 -21.72 -12.82 14.04
C GLN A 120 -22.90 -11.88 13.87
N GLN A 121 -22.90 -10.75 14.57
CA GLN A 121 -24.01 -9.79 14.56
C GLN A 121 -23.76 -8.66 13.58
N LYS A 122 -22.55 -8.10 13.57
CA LYS A 122 -22.16 -6.96 12.73
C LYS A 122 -20.83 -7.24 12.00
N PRO A 123 -20.82 -8.22 11.06
CA PRO A 123 -19.60 -8.61 10.36
C PRO A 123 -18.99 -7.45 9.56
N ARG A 124 -19.83 -6.56 9.03
CA ARG A 124 -19.39 -5.39 8.24
C ARG A 124 -20.38 -4.23 8.31
N SER A 125 -19.82 -3.03 8.13
CA SER A 125 -20.62 -1.81 8.01
C SER A 125 -20.10 -0.93 6.88
N PHE A 126 -21.00 -0.07 6.36
CA PHE A 126 -20.71 0.86 5.29
C PHE A 126 -21.40 2.19 5.55
N GLU A 127 -20.66 3.26 5.41
CA GLU A 127 -21.15 4.65 5.44
C GLU A 127 -20.71 5.35 4.16
N LYS A 128 -21.62 6.06 3.50
CA LYS A 128 -21.31 6.73 2.24
C LYS A 128 -20.46 7.95 2.48
N VAL A 129 -19.35 8.09 1.75
CA VAL A 129 -18.44 9.23 1.78
C VAL A 129 -18.28 9.85 0.41
N GLU A 130 -18.03 11.16 0.36
CA GLU A 130 -17.75 11.88 -0.87
C GLU A 130 -16.28 11.77 -1.23
N LEU A 131 -16.00 11.55 -2.50
CA LEU A 131 -14.65 11.64 -3.05
C LEU A 131 -14.40 13.04 -3.60
N LEU A 132 -13.32 13.64 -3.13
CA LEU A 132 -12.91 14.98 -3.51
C LEU A 132 -11.61 14.93 -4.31
N LYS A 133 -11.52 15.75 -5.34
CA LYS A 133 -10.28 16.01 -6.09
C LYS A 133 -9.79 17.41 -5.74
N SER A 134 -8.55 17.52 -5.32
CA SER A 134 -7.90 18.80 -5.08
C SER A 134 -7.24 19.30 -6.36
N ASN A 135 -7.47 20.57 -6.69
CA ASN A 135 -6.82 21.26 -7.80
C ASN A 135 -5.67 22.12 -7.28
N TYR A 136 -4.48 21.93 -7.86
CA TYR A 136 -3.24 22.60 -7.45
C TYR A 136 -2.90 23.74 -8.41
N ASN A 137 -2.31 24.81 -7.86
CA ASN A 137 -1.64 25.82 -8.64
C ASN A 137 -0.16 25.88 -8.23
N ASP A 138 0.67 25.08 -8.90
CA ASP A 138 2.10 24.97 -8.60
C ASP A 138 2.88 26.26 -8.92
N ALA A 139 2.33 27.15 -9.77
CA ALA A 139 2.98 28.43 -10.12
C ALA A 139 3.06 29.42 -8.95
N VAL A 140 2.12 29.31 -7.98
CA VAL A 140 2.09 30.17 -6.77
C VAL A 140 2.44 29.40 -5.50
N SER A 141 2.97 28.18 -5.63
CA SER A 141 3.43 27.38 -4.51
C SER A 141 4.61 28.03 -3.80
N LYS A 142 4.58 28.06 -2.48
CA LYS A 142 5.69 28.56 -1.67
C LYS A 142 6.66 27.43 -1.39
N VAL A 143 7.96 27.75 -1.47
CA VAL A 143 9.00 26.84 -1.01
C VAL A 143 9.30 27.16 0.44
N GLU A 144 9.10 26.19 1.33
CA GLU A 144 9.53 26.27 2.73
C GLU A 144 10.85 25.51 2.92
N LYS A 145 11.79 26.15 3.62
CA LYS A 145 13.01 25.47 4.06
C LYS A 145 12.70 24.61 5.28
N THR A 146 12.92 23.32 5.16
CA THR A 146 12.76 22.35 6.24
C THR A 146 14.11 21.69 6.58
N ALA A 147 14.15 20.97 7.69
CA ALA A 147 15.34 20.19 8.06
C ALA A 147 15.72 19.14 6.99
N ASN A 148 14.74 18.72 6.19
CA ASN A 148 14.92 17.75 5.10
C ASN A 148 15.06 18.42 3.72
N GLY A 149 15.38 19.72 3.67
CA GLY A 149 15.55 20.49 2.44
C GLY A 149 14.32 21.36 2.10
N ASP A 150 14.37 21.97 0.92
CA ASP A 150 13.31 22.85 0.44
C ASP A 150 12.07 22.02 0.06
N GLN A 151 10.94 22.27 0.69
CA GLN A 151 9.67 21.60 0.42
C GLN A 151 8.71 22.55 -0.28
N VAL A 152 8.05 22.07 -1.33
CA VAL A 152 7.01 22.85 -2.02
C VAL A 152 5.71 22.75 -1.22
N GLN A 153 5.29 23.86 -0.61
CA GLN A 153 3.94 23.97 -0.07
C GLN A 153 2.94 24.10 -1.22
N ALA A 154 2.10 23.11 -1.35
CA ALA A 154 1.07 23.12 -2.37
C ALA A 154 0.01 24.19 -2.09
N ASN A 155 -0.35 24.92 -3.12
CA ASN A 155 -1.52 25.78 -3.09
C ASN A 155 -2.71 25.04 -3.71
N ILE A 156 -3.63 24.54 -2.87
CA ILE A 156 -4.90 23.97 -3.30
C ILE A 156 -5.85 25.14 -3.56
N THR A 157 -6.29 25.30 -4.81
CA THR A 157 -7.18 26.38 -5.21
C THR A 157 -8.62 26.09 -4.87
N ASN A 158 -9.06 24.84 -5.09
CA ASN A 158 -10.40 24.35 -4.78
C ASN A 158 -10.41 22.83 -4.67
N LYS A 159 -11.53 22.29 -4.17
CA LYS A 159 -11.82 20.86 -4.18
C LYS A 159 -13.13 20.61 -4.91
N GLU A 160 -13.14 19.64 -5.79
CA GLU A 160 -14.30 19.25 -6.60
C GLU A 160 -14.78 17.86 -6.19
N LYS A 161 -16.10 17.67 -6.09
CA LYS A 161 -16.68 16.35 -5.89
C LYS A 161 -16.58 15.55 -7.18
N VAL A 162 -15.85 14.44 -7.14
CA VAL A 162 -15.62 13.55 -8.29
C VAL A 162 -16.36 12.22 -8.18
N GLY A 163 -17.04 11.97 -7.07
CA GLY A 163 -17.80 10.74 -6.89
C GLY A 163 -18.16 10.46 -5.43
N SER A 164 -18.43 9.21 -5.16
CA SER A 164 -18.65 8.70 -3.80
C SER A 164 -18.07 7.30 -3.64
N ALA A 165 -17.72 6.97 -2.42
CA ALA A 165 -17.22 5.66 -1.99
C ALA A 165 -17.88 5.28 -0.66
N TRP A 166 -17.34 4.26 -0.01
CA TRP A 166 -17.78 3.81 1.30
C TRP A 166 -16.65 3.89 2.30
N HIS A 167 -16.90 4.52 3.44
CA HIS A 167 -16.19 4.23 4.67
C HIS A 167 -16.69 2.88 5.15
N ALA A 168 -15.81 1.90 5.32
CA ALA A 168 -16.21 0.53 5.57
C ALA A 168 -15.45 -0.09 6.74
N GLU A 169 -16.14 -0.93 7.51
CA GLU A 169 -15.55 -1.74 8.58
C GLU A 169 -15.77 -3.23 8.27
N GLN A 170 -14.74 -4.04 8.42
CA GLN A 170 -14.79 -5.50 8.43
C GLN A 170 -14.40 -5.97 9.82
N ASN A 171 -15.33 -6.62 10.53
CA ASN A 171 -15.16 -7.01 11.92
C ASN A 171 -14.94 -8.52 12.07
N PHE A 172 -14.07 -8.89 13.00
CA PHE A 172 -13.71 -10.27 13.31
C PHE A 172 -13.87 -10.58 14.79
N SER A 173 -13.93 -11.85 15.12
CA SER A 173 -13.87 -12.37 16.48
C SER A 173 -12.62 -13.23 16.61
N TRP A 174 -11.56 -12.65 17.16
CA TRP A 174 -10.30 -13.34 17.39
C TRP A 174 -10.45 -14.40 18.48
N GLN A 175 -9.71 -15.50 18.36
CA GLN A 175 -9.76 -16.55 19.37
C GLN A 175 -9.01 -16.15 20.66
N PRO A 176 -9.42 -16.66 21.82
CA PRO A 176 -8.66 -16.49 23.07
C PRO A 176 -7.23 -17.03 22.92
N GLY A 177 -6.24 -16.24 23.33
CA GLY A 177 -4.84 -16.63 23.26
C GLY A 177 -4.16 -16.52 21.89
N GLU A 178 -4.92 -16.18 20.84
CA GLU A 178 -4.41 -15.96 19.51
C GLU A 178 -3.45 -14.76 19.46
N ALA A 179 -2.36 -14.88 18.74
CA ALA A 179 -1.41 -13.80 18.45
C ALA A 179 -1.51 -13.36 16.99
N LEU A 180 -1.49 -12.04 16.76
CA LEU A 180 -1.60 -11.42 15.45
C LEU A 180 -0.33 -10.64 15.10
N TYR A 181 0.15 -10.81 13.86
CA TYR A 181 1.39 -10.22 13.37
C TYR A 181 1.20 -9.57 12.00
N GLY A 182 2.12 -8.69 11.60
CA GLY A 182 2.14 -8.11 10.26
C GLY A 182 1.80 -6.62 10.23
N LEU A 183 0.97 -6.21 9.27
CA LEU A 183 0.55 -4.84 8.95
C LEU A 183 1.69 -3.91 8.53
N GLY A 184 2.90 -4.42 8.31
CA GLY A 184 4.05 -3.67 7.83
C GLY A 184 5.10 -3.39 8.92
N SER A 185 5.85 -2.30 8.74
CA SER A 185 6.87 -1.84 9.68
C SER A 185 6.38 -0.59 10.38
N HIS A 186 6.32 -0.63 11.70
CA HIS A 186 5.79 0.41 12.58
C HIS A 186 6.83 0.84 13.60
N GLN A 187 6.67 2.05 14.18
CA GLN A 187 7.61 2.60 15.17
C GLN A 187 7.30 2.19 16.61
N GLU A 188 6.11 1.62 16.85
CA GLU A 188 5.60 1.32 18.18
C GLU A 188 6.31 0.15 18.86
N ASN A 189 7.25 -0.52 18.16
CA ASN A 189 8.02 -1.66 18.65
C ASN A 189 7.15 -2.82 19.16
N LEU A 190 6.03 -3.06 18.49
CA LEU A 190 5.08 -4.12 18.82
C LEU A 190 5.21 -5.25 17.81
N MET A 191 5.34 -6.48 18.29
CA MET A 191 5.33 -7.68 17.48
C MET A 191 3.93 -8.30 17.44
N ASN A 192 3.34 -8.59 18.60
CA ASN A 192 1.96 -9.06 18.71
C ASN A 192 1.01 -7.85 18.72
N LEU A 193 0.09 -7.83 17.78
CA LEU A 193 -0.85 -6.72 17.56
C LEU A 193 -2.15 -6.84 18.36
N ARG A 194 -2.32 -7.90 19.18
CA ARG A 194 -3.51 -8.07 20.03
C ARG A 194 -3.60 -6.95 21.08
N GLY A 195 -4.80 -6.44 21.27
CA GLY A 195 -5.07 -5.33 22.19
C GLY A 195 -4.56 -3.97 21.68
N THR A 196 -4.27 -3.83 20.38
CA THR A 196 -3.68 -2.60 19.83
C THR A 196 -4.53 -1.95 18.75
N ARG A 197 -4.18 -0.71 18.43
CA ARG A 197 -4.65 0.03 17.27
C ARG A 197 -3.47 0.38 16.38
N GLN A 198 -3.57 0.10 15.06
CA GLN A 198 -2.54 0.44 14.09
C GLN A 198 -3.12 1.27 12.95
N TYR A 199 -2.44 2.36 12.62
CA TYR A 199 -2.81 3.27 11.52
C TYR A 199 -2.01 2.92 10.28
N LEU A 200 -2.69 2.53 9.20
CA LEU A 200 -2.09 2.03 7.96
C LEU A 200 -2.12 3.10 6.88
N TYR A 201 -1.02 3.81 6.76
CA TYR A 201 -0.73 4.81 5.74
C TYR A 201 0.77 4.87 5.51
N GLN A 202 1.21 5.30 4.33
CA GLN A 202 2.63 5.44 4.05
C GLN A 202 3.15 6.77 4.61
N HIS A 203 4.32 6.76 5.23
CA HIS A 203 5.10 7.95 5.53
C HIS A 203 6.56 7.58 5.75
N ASN A 204 7.44 8.58 5.90
CA ASN A 204 8.89 8.38 5.95
C ASN A 204 9.37 7.26 6.91
N LEU A 205 8.71 7.09 8.04
CA LEU A 205 9.14 6.16 9.10
C LEU A 205 8.22 4.93 9.26
N LYS A 206 7.21 4.79 8.39
CA LYS A 206 6.22 3.70 8.47
C LYS A 206 5.98 3.09 7.09
N LYS A 207 5.96 1.76 7.01
CA LYS A 207 5.60 1.00 5.81
C LYS A 207 4.31 0.26 6.12
N SER A 208 3.23 0.68 5.47
CA SER A 208 1.92 0.07 5.66
C SER A 208 1.73 -1.09 4.70
N MET A 209 1.39 -2.26 5.25
CA MET A 209 1.05 -3.45 4.49
C MET A 209 -0.25 -4.05 5.04
N PRO A 210 -1.34 -4.10 4.28
CA PRO A 210 -2.62 -4.63 4.74
C PRO A 210 -2.65 -6.16 4.77
N VAL A 211 -1.63 -6.75 5.40
CA VAL A 211 -1.45 -8.19 5.55
C VAL A 211 -1.33 -8.50 7.03
N LEU A 212 -2.28 -9.26 7.56
CA LEU A 212 -2.31 -9.75 8.93
C LEU A 212 -2.07 -11.26 8.92
N MET A 213 -1.27 -11.76 9.86
CA MET A 213 -1.01 -13.19 10.03
C MET A 213 -1.32 -13.59 11.47
N SER A 214 -1.88 -14.78 11.63
CA SER A 214 -2.24 -15.38 12.92
C SER A 214 -1.46 -16.66 13.18
N ASP A 215 -1.08 -16.87 14.44
CA ASP A 215 -0.51 -18.15 14.91
C ASP A 215 -1.52 -19.32 14.88
N MET A 216 -2.81 -19.02 14.60
CA MET A 216 -3.83 -20.04 14.32
C MET A 216 -3.75 -20.60 12.90
N GLY A 217 -2.71 -20.26 12.12
CA GLY A 217 -2.44 -20.82 10.80
C GLY A 217 -3.25 -20.20 9.69
N TYR A 218 -3.44 -18.88 9.71
CA TYR A 218 -4.06 -18.14 8.62
C TYR A 218 -3.48 -16.75 8.45
N GLY A 219 -3.77 -16.14 7.30
CA GLY A 219 -3.51 -14.74 7.03
C GLY A 219 -4.69 -14.06 6.35
N LEU A 220 -4.74 -12.74 6.49
CA LEU A 220 -5.68 -11.87 5.79
C LEU A 220 -4.90 -10.87 4.94
N LEU A 221 -5.31 -10.70 3.69
CA LEU A 221 -4.81 -9.65 2.81
C LEU A 221 -6.00 -8.77 2.40
N PHE A 222 -5.99 -7.49 2.75
CA PHE A 222 -6.99 -6.52 2.31
C PHE A 222 -6.55 -5.88 1.00
N ASP A 223 -7.32 -6.07 -0.05
CA ASP A 223 -7.03 -5.58 -1.39
C ASP A 223 -7.65 -4.20 -1.60
N THR A 224 -7.02 -3.19 -1.04
CA THR A 224 -7.45 -1.80 -1.11
C THR A 224 -6.27 -0.84 -1.13
N GLY A 225 -6.43 0.31 -1.76
CA GLY A 225 -5.47 1.42 -1.71
C GLY A 225 -5.79 2.48 -0.66
N SER A 226 -6.88 2.33 0.06
CA SER A 226 -7.34 3.28 1.08
C SER A 226 -6.38 3.35 2.27
N ALA A 227 -6.40 4.46 2.99
CA ALA A 227 -5.90 4.48 4.36
C ALA A 227 -6.80 3.63 5.26
N MET A 228 -6.20 2.93 6.24
CA MET A 228 -6.92 1.98 7.09
C MET A 228 -6.54 2.14 8.56
N ILE A 229 -7.40 1.60 9.43
CA ILE A 229 -7.12 1.46 10.85
C ILE A 229 -7.42 0.01 11.26
N PHE A 230 -6.41 -0.70 11.69
CA PHE A 230 -6.59 -1.96 12.41
C PHE A 230 -6.96 -1.67 13.85
N ARG A 231 -7.93 -2.39 14.37
CA ARG A 231 -8.38 -2.29 15.76
C ARG A 231 -8.49 -3.67 16.38
N ASP A 232 -7.92 -3.83 17.56
CA ASP A 232 -8.23 -4.92 18.49
C ASP A 232 -8.44 -4.29 19.87
N GLU A 233 -9.60 -3.69 20.07
CA GLU A 233 -10.02 -2.95 21.24
C GLU A 233 -11.32 -3.55 21.80
N PRO A 234 -11.70 -3.35 23.07
CA PRO A 234 -12.84 -4.03 23.70
C PRO A 234 -14.16 -4.01 22.92
N GLU A 235 -14.41 -2.95 22.15
CA GLU A 235 -15.66 -2.76 21.40
C GLU A 235 -15.52 -2.89 19.89
N LYS A 236 -14.26 -2.99 19.38
CA LYS A 236 -13.97 -3.03 17.93
C LYS A 236 -12.79 -3.93 17.61
N HIS A 237 -13.04 -4.94 16.78
CA HIS A 237 -12.02 -5.89 16.36
C HIS A 237 -12.07 -6.06 14.83
N GLY A 238 -11.08 -5.56 14.11
CA GLY A 238 -11.02 -5.73 12.66
C GLY A 238 -10.29 -4.62 11.92
N MET A 239 -10.75 -4.37 10.69
CA MET A 239 -10.16 -3.39 9.78
C MET A 239 -11.20 -2.34 9.39
N GLU A 240 -10.88 -1.08 9.63
CA GLU A 240 -11.60 0.10 9.16
C GLU A 240 -10.88 0.66 7.94
N MET A 241 -11.60 0.91 6.86
CA MET A 241 -11.12 1.43 5.59
C MET A 241 -11.80 2.77 5.32
N LEU A 242 -11.03 3.85 5.14
CA LEU A 242 -11.60 5.21 5.09
C LEU A 242 -12.40 5.50 3.81
N ALA A 243 -11.98 4.93 2.68
CA ALA A 243 -12.71 5.09 1.42
C ALA A 243 -12.45 3.88 0.51
N VAL A 244 -13.49 3.11 0.21
CA VAL A 244 -13.42 1.94 -0.67
C VAL A 244 -14.63 1.85 -1.57
N ASN A 245 -14.47 1.26 -2.74
CA ASN A 245 -15.60 0.91 -3.60
C ASN A 245 -16.35 -0.33 -3.12
N GLN A 246 -15.65 -1.21 -2.44
CA GLN A 246 -16.12 -2.49 -1.90
C GLN A 246 -15.18 -2.93 -0.78
N ILE A 247 -15.64 -3.76 0.14
CA ILE A 247 -14.75 -4.57 0.96
C ILE A 247 -14.24 -5.69 0.06
N ASP A 248 -12.93 -5.91 0.08
CA ASP A 248 -12.25 -6.97 -0.68
C ASP A 248 -11.07 -7.49 0.14
N TYR A 249 -11.16 -8.75 0.57
CA TYR A 249 -10.06 -9.36 1.28
C TYR A 249 -9.90 -10.84 0.91
N TYR A 250 -8.68 -11.34 1.09
CA TYR A 250 -8.33 -12.74 0.93
C TYR A 250 -8.05 -13.35 2.28
N PHE A 251 -8.67 -14.49 2.54
CA PHE A 251 -8.31 -15.40 3.63
C PHE A 251 -7.35 -16.45 3.06
N MET A 252 -6.19 -16.60 3.69
CA MET A 252 -5.10 -17.49 3.27
C MET A 252 -4.85 -18.52 4.37
N TYR A 253 -5.09 -19.79 4.10
CA TYR A 253 -4.85 -20.86 5.04
C TYR A 253 -3.48 -21.49 4.88
N GLY A 254 -2.83 -21.78 6.00
CA GLY A 254 -1.61 -22.57 6.11
C GLY A 254 -1.29 -22.82 7.58
N PRO A 255 -1.25 -24.08 8.06
CA PRO A 255 -1.02 -24.38 9.48
C PRO A 255 0.27 -23.78 10.03
N GLU A 256 1.25 -23.50 9.16
CA GLU A 256 2.52 -22.84 9.50
C GLU A 256 2.64 -21.50 8.76
N PHE A 257 3.39 -20.55 9.34
CA PHE A 257 3.60 -19.22 8.73
C PHE A 257 4.18 -19.29 7.31
N ASP A 258 5.10 -20.21 7.04
CA ASP A 258 5.68 -20.40 5.70
C ASP A 258 4.61 -20.75 4.64
N GLN A 259 3.59 -21.50 5.04
CA GLN A 259 2.50 -21.85 4.15
C GLN A 259 1.57 -20.67 3.92
N VAL A 260 1.31 -19.83 4.93
CA VAL A 260 0.57 -18.57 4.77
C VAL A 260 1.34 -17.62 3.83
N ILE A 261 2.66 -17.50 4.00
CA ILE A 261 3.53 -16.72 3.10
C ILE A 261 3.51 -17.30 1.69
N HIS A 262 3.46 -18.62 1.53
CA HIS A 262 3.31 -19.27 0.22
C HIS A 262 2.00 -18.85 -0.46
N GLN A 263 0.87 -18.84 0.27
CA GLN A 263 -0.41 -18.37 -0.27
C GLN A 263 -0.36 -16.88 -0.63
N PHE A 264 0.25 -16.06 0.21
CA PHE A 264 0.48 -14.65 -0.09
C PHE A 264 1.27 -14.46 -1.40
N ARG A 265 2.34 -15.22 -1.60
CA ARG A 265 3.13 -15.18 -2.84
C ARG A 265 2.38 -15.75 -4.05
N THR A 266 1.48 -16.70 -3.83
CA THR A 266 0.58 -17.19 -4.90
C THR A 266 -0.33 -16.07 -5.39
N LEU A 267 -0.85 -15.25 -4.49
CA LEU A 267 -1.67 -14.08 -4.82
C LEU A 267 -0.85 -12.95 -5.44
N THR A 268 0.23 -12.55 -4.79
CA THR A 268 0.93 -11.29 -5.09
C THR A 268 2.13 -11.44 -6.02
N GLY A 269 2.48 -12.65 -6.39
CA GLY A 269 3.61 -12.95 -7.29
C GLY A 269 4.87 -13.39 -6.55
N LYS A 270 5.77 -13.98 -7.32
CA LYS A 270 7.07 -14.49 -6.83
C LYS A 270 8.07 -13.35 -6.74
N VAL A 271 8.95 -13.43 -5.75
CA VAL A 271 10.12 -12.55 -5.65
C VAL A 271 11.17 -12.98 -6.67
N GLU A 272 11.70 -12.07 -7.45
CA GLU A 272 12.89 -12.31 -8.26
C GLU A 272 14.15 -12.31 -7.37
N ILE A 273 15.09 -13.20 -7.67
CA ILE A 273 16.37 -13.21 -6.95
C ILE A 273 17.17 -11.97 -7.38
N PRO A 274 17.51 -11.07 -6.44
CA PRO A 274 18.32 -9.90 -6.78
C PRO A 274 19.73 -10.29 -7.20
N PRO A 275 20.49 -9.41 -7.87
CA PRO A 275 21.88 -9.68 -8.21
C PRO A 275 22.73 -9.84 -6.95
N LYS A 276 23.80 -10.64 -7.05
CA LYS A 276 24.64 -11.03 -5.91
C LYS A 276 25.17 -9.86 -5.09
N PHE A 277 25.52 -8.75 -5.73
CA PHE A 277 26.09 -7.58 -5.05
C PHE A 277 25.10 -6.92 -4.05
N MET A 278 23.79 -7.18 -4.18
CA MET A 278 22.79 -6.66 -3.24
C MET A 278 22.79 -7.37 -1.87
N PHE A 279 23.48 -8.49 -1.76
CA PHE A 279 23.69 -9.20 -0.47
C PHE A 279 24.98 -8.78 0.22
N GLY A 280 25.75 -7.87 -0.37
CA GLY A 280 26.97 -7.31 0.19
C GLY A 280 26.76 -5.98 0.91
N TYR A 281 27.85 -5.30 1.21
CA TYR A 281 27.81 -4.02 1.91
C TYR A 281 27.45 -2.87 0.99
N ILE A 282 26.43 -2.12 1.35
CA ILE A 282 25.92 -0.95 0.64
C ILE A 282 26.32 0.30 1.44
N GLN A 283 27.28 1.06 0.94
CA GLN A 283 27.74 2.30 1.58
C GLN A 283 26.90 3.48 1.12
N SER A 284 26.19 4.09 2.04
CA SER A 284 25.44 5.32 1.83
C SER A 284 25.89 6.43 2.78
N LYS A 285 25.65 7.65 2.37
CA LYS A 285 25.73 8.87 3.17
C LYS A 285 24.60 9.78 2.70
N GLU A 286 24.15 10.72 3.53
CA GLU A 286 23.10 11.67 3.16
C GLU A 286 23.31 12.21 1.74
N ARG A 287 24.57 12.60 1.42
CA ARG A 287 25.07 12.79 0.05
C ARG A 287 26.58 12.93 -0.01
N TYR A 288 27.17 12.50 -1.11
CA TYR A 288 28.48 12.92 -1.53
C TYR A 288 28.33 14.21 -2.34
N ARG A 289 29.15 15.21 -2.04
CA ARG A 289 29.00 16.57 -2.60
C ARG A 289 29.45 16.67 -4.05
N ASN A 290 30.37 15.78 -4.46
CA ASN A 290 30.98 15.76 -5.79
C ASN A 290 31.62 14.40 -6.05
N VAL A 291 32.14 14.21 -7.27
CA VAL A 291 32.84 12.99 -7.69
C VAL A 291 34.06 12.67 -6.81
N HIS A 292 34.78 13.65 -6.31
CA HIS A 292 35.96 13.44 -5.48
C HIS A 292 35.59 12.87 -4.10
N ASP A 293 34.58 13.41 -3.44
CA ASP A 293 34.09 12.89 -2.16
C ASP A 293 33.71 11.40 -2.29
N LEU A 294 32.98 11.05 -3.34
CA LEU A 294 32.54 9.69 -3.62
C LEU A 294 33.71 8.73 -3.89
N ASP A 295 34.64 9.14 -4.77
CA ASP A 295 35.81 8.33 -5.13
C ASP A 295 36.75 8.13 -3.94
N SER A 296 36.94 9.15 -3.12
CA SER A 296 37.82 9.09 -1.94
C SER A 296 37.31 8.07 -0.92
N VAL A 297 35.99 7.97 -0.71
CA VAL A 297 35.40 7.01 0.19
C VAL A 297 35.61 5.59 -0.36
N LEU A 298 35.28 5.32 -1.62
CA LEU A 298 35.50 4.02 -2.24
C LEU A 298 36.97 3.61 -2.21
N THR A 299 37.86 4.50 -2.55
CA THR A 299 39.31 4.27 -2.49
C THR A 299 39.78 3.93 -1.07
N ARG A 300 39.25 4.62 -0.05
CA ARG A 300 39.59 4.34 1.35
C ARG A 300 39.12 2.93 1.79
N PHE A 301 37.94 2.47 1.36
CA PHE A 301 37.50 1.09 1.58
C PHE A 301 38.49 0.08 0.96
N ARG A 302 38.92 0.31 -0.30
CA ARG A 302 39.87 -0.57 -1.00
C ARG A 302 41.25 -0.58 -0.35
N ASN A 303 41.79 0.59 0.01
CA ASN A 303 43.12 0.70 0.64
C ASN A 303 43.17 0.03 2.02
N ASN A 304 42.04 -0.06 2.73
CA ASN A 304 41.96 -0.73 4.02
C ASN A 304 41.49 -2.20 3.91
N ASN A 305 41.38 -2.74 2.68
CA ASN A 305 40.87 -4.10 2.42
C ASN A 305 39.49 -4.37 3.03
N ILE A 306 38.63 -3.35 3.10
CA ILE A 306 37.25 -3.49 3.60
C ILE A 306 36.35 -3.78 2.40
N PRO A 307 35.60 -4.88 2.39
CA PRO A 307 34.64 -5.19 1.33
C PRO A 307 33.56 -4.10 1.19
N LEU A 308 33.22 -3.75 -0.03
CA LEU A 308 32.14 -2.86 -0.39
C LEU A 308 31.63 -3.26 -1.76
N ASP A 309 30.34 -3.51 -1.87
CA ASP A 309 29.69 -3.98 -3.10
C ASP A 309 28.95 -2.86 -3.84
N VAL A 310 28.33 -1.95 -3.09
CA VAL A 310 27.57 -0.84 -3.66
C VAL A 310 27.92 0.47 -2.97
N ILE A 311 28.15 1.53 -3.78
CA ILE A 311 28.22 2.90 -3.28
C ILE A 311 27.01 3.69 -3.77
N VAL A 312 26.35 4.43 -2.86
CA VAL A 312 25.12 5.18 -3.13
C VAL A 312 25.40 6.65 -3.28
N GLN A 313 25.04 7.24 -4.41
CA GLN A 313 24.88 8.68 -4.53
C GLN A 313 23.44 9.04 -4.20
N ASP A 314 23.25 9.65 -3.06
CA ASP A 314 21.95 10.11 -2.59
C ASP A 314 21.59 11.48 -3.22
N TRP A 315 20.56 12.15 -2.72
CA TRP A 315 19.99 13.37 -3.29
C TRP A 315 20.99 14.53 -3.53
N GLN A 316 20.54 15.58 -4.26
CA GLN A 316 21.31 16.75 -4.69
C GLN A 316 22.55 16.46 -5.58
N TYR A 317 22.54 15.36 -6.36
CA TYR A 317 23.48 15.25 -7.47
C TYR A 317 23.11 16.18 -8.64
N TRP A 318 21.92 16.72 -8.62
CA TRP A 318 21.38 17.70 -9.57
C TRP A 318 21.79 19.14 -9.25
N LYS A 319 21.57 20.06 -10.22
CA LYS A 319 21.92 21.47 -10.11
C LYS A 319 20.96 22.24 -9.18
N GLY A 320 21.50 22.93 -8.21
CA GLY A 320 20.80 23.89 -7.36
C GLY A 320 19.55 23.29 -6.67
N ASN A 321 18.44 24.03 -6.73
CA ASN A 321 17.17 23.66 -6.10
C ASN A 321 16.21 22.94 -7.06
N LEU A 322 16.73 22.32 -8.13
CA LEU A 322 15.93 21.52 -9.07
C LEU A 322 15.63 20.15 -8.48
N TRP A 323 14.76 20.13 -7.50
CA TRP A 323 14.47 18.96 -6.66
C TRP A 323 13.98 17.77 -7.48
N GLY A 324 14.68 16.63 -7.36
CA GLY A 324 14.37 15.40 -8.09
C GLY A 324 14.73 15.41 -9.58
N TYR A 325 15.45 16.40 -10.09
CA TYR A 325 15.85 16.48 -11.49
C TYR A 325 16.78 15.34 -11.91
N LYS A 326 16.48 14.69 -13.03
CA LYS A 326 17.19 13.49 -13.50
C LYS A 326 18.40 13.83 -14.37
N LYS A 327 19.19 14.84 -13.94
CA LYS A 327 20.50 15.15 -14.57
C LYS A 327 21.54 15.46 -13.52
N PHE A 328 22.78 15.02 -13.75
CA PHE A 328 23.90 15.38 -12.93
C PHE A 328 24.25 16.89 -13.06
N ASP A 329 24.63 17.50 -11.95
CA ASP A 329 25.23 18.84 -11.94
C ASP A 329 26.66 18.74 -12.51
N GLU A 330 26.89 19.29 -13.69
CA GLU A 330 28.17 19.22 -14.41
C GLU A 330 29.32 19.83 -13.61
N ALA A 331 29.04 20.77 -12.72
CA ALA A 331 30.08 21.37 -11.84
C ALA A 331 30.55 20.40 -10.75
N LYS A 332 29.69 19.45 -10.33
CA LYS A 332 29.98 18.47 -9.28
C LYS A 332 30.35 17.10 -9.84
N PHE A 333 29.72 16.72 -10.94
CA PHE A 333 29.85 15.43 -11.61
C PHE A 333 30.02 15.64 -13.12
N PRO A 334 31.19 16.15 -13.58
CA PRO A 334 31.38 16.60 -14.97
C PRO A 334 31.34 15.47 -15.99
N GLU A 335 31.80 14.28 -15.64
CA GLU A 335 31.88 13.10 -16.52
C GLU A 335 31.24 11.88 -15.84
N PRO A 336 29.90 11.85 -15.70
CA PRO A 336 29.23 10.80 -14.91
C PRO A 336 29.48 9.37 -15.45
N GLU A 337 29.60 9.18 -16.76
CA GLU A 337 29.93 7.87 -17.36
C GLU A 337 31.32 7.39 -16.91
N LYS A 338 32.32 8.28 -16.91
CA LYS A 338 33.68 7.96 -16.46
C LYS A 338 33.74 7.72 -14.95
N MET A 339 33.01 8.50 -14.18
CA MET A 339 32.86 8.27 -12.73
C MET A 339 32.33 6.88 -12.45
N ILE A 340 31.26 6.48 -13.14
CA ILE A 340 30.64 5.16 -12.93
C ILE A 340 31.57 4.04 -13.41
N SER A 341 32.26 4.21 -14.55
CA SER A 341 33.28 3.27 -15.01
C SER A 341 34.40 3.07 -13.99
N ASN A 342 34.91 4.15 -13.37
CA ASN A 342 35.93 4.05 -12.33
C ASN A 342 35.44 3.33 -11.06
N ILE A 343 34.16 3.44 -10.75
CA ILE A 343 33.53 2.65 -9.66
C ILE A 343 33.53 1.17 -10.00
N HIS A 344 33.14 0.83 -11.23
CA HIS A 344 33.13 -0.56 -11.72
C HIS A 344 34.54 -1.15 -11.76
N GLU A 345 35.54 -0.41 -12.20
CA GLU A 345 36.96 -0.84 -12.20
C GLU A 345 37.47 -1.16 -10.78
N LYS A 346 36.91 -0.50 -9.76
CA LYS A 346 37.17 -0.78 -8.35
C LYS A 346 36.28 -1.90 -7.77
N ASN A 347 35.63 -2.72 -8.62
CA ASN A 347 34.72 -3.80 -8.23
C ASN A 347 33.60 -3.37 -7.26
N ALA A 348 32.97 -2.23 -7.55
CA ALA A 348 31.78 -1.76 -6.87
C ALA A 348 30.68 -1.42 -7.87
N HIS A 349 29.44 -1.47 -7.44
CA HIS A 349 28.26 -1.04 -8.19
C HIS A 349 27.81 0.34 -7.74
N PHE A 350 27.13 1.05 -8.65
CA PHE A 350 26.67 2.41 -8.41
C PHE A 350 25.14 2.44 -8.27
N MET A 351 24.67 2.86 -7.09
CA MET A 351 23.26 3.10 -6.81
C MET A 351 22.98 4.60 -6.80
N LEU A 352 21.95 5.04 -7.50
CA LEU A 352 21.58 6.45 -7.59
C LEU A 352 20.19 6.69 -7.04
N SER A 353 20.07 7.76 -6.23
CA SER A 353 18.78 8.23 -5.73
C SER A 353 17.92 8.80 -6.86
N ILE A 354 16.69 8.34 -6.98
CA ILE A 354 15.68 8.90 -7.88
C ILE A 354 14.41 9.24 -7.14
N TRP A 355 13.79 10.34 -7.55
CA TRP A 355 12.63 10.90 -6.89
C TRP A 355 11.46 11.02 -7.85
N PRO A 356 10.19 10.88 -7.39
CA PRO A 356 9.01 11.06 -8.23
C PRO A 356 8.77 12.53 -8.62
N GLN A 357 9.44 13.48 -7.99
CA GLN A 357 9.41 14.88 -8.37
C GLN A 357 10.05 15.10 -9.74
N VAL A 358 9.50 16.03 -10.50
CA VAL A 358 10.03 16.49 -11.80
C VAL A 358 10.35 17.98 -11.71
N ALA A 359 11.40 18.41 -12.43
CA ALA A 359 11.89 19.80 -12.36
C ALA A 359 12.29 20.32 -13.74
N ALA A 360 12.38 21.62 -13.90
CA ALA A 360 12.80 22.30 -15.12
C ALA A 360 11.99 21.86 -16.35
N GLU A 361 12.66 21.41 -17.43
CA GLU A 361 12.02 20.93 -18.64
C GLU A 361 11.16 19.67 -18.41
N GLU A 362 11.54 18.77 -17.49
CA GLU A 362 10.76 17.58 -17.14
C GLU A 362 9.36 17.96 -16.63
N GLU A 363 9.30 18.94 -15.70
CA GLU A 363 8.03 19.45 -15.16
C GLU A 363 7.17 20.08 -16.26
N LYS A 364 7.79 20.90 -17.11
CA LYS A 364 7.08 21.57 -18.21
C LYS A 364 6.50 20.57 -19.21
N GLU A 365 7.30 19.60 -19.62
CA GLU A 365 6.89 18.60 -20.61
C GLU A 365 5.83 17.65 -20.05
N MET A 366 6.00 17.16 -18.81
CA MET A 366 5.01 16.29 -18.18
C MET A 366 3.70 17.01 -17.88
N SER A 367 3.75 18.27 -17.44
CA SER A 367 2.54 19.09 -17.21
C SER A 367 1.78 19.35 -18.51
N ALA A 368 2.48 19.61 -19.62
CA ALA A 368 1.84 19.80 -20.93
C ALA A 368 1.09 18.56 -21.43
N ASN A 369 1.49 17.35 -20.97
CA ASN A 369 0.82 16.10 -21.27
C ASN A 369 -0.24 15.70 -20.21
N GLY A 370 -0.44 16.50 -19.17
CA GLY A 370 -1.34 16.15 -18.06
C GLY A 370 -0.82 15.02 -17.17
N TYR A 371 0.49 14.84 -17.08
CA TYR A 371 1.16 13.77 -16.35
C TYR A 371 1.72 14.19 -14.98
N VAL A 372 1.24 15.30 -14.43
CA VAL A 372 1.59 15.78 -13.09
C VAL A 372 0.34 15.81 -12.22
N LEU A 373 0.41 15.20 -11.04
CA LEU A 373 -0.69 15.19 -10.07
C LEU A 373 -0.83 16.54 -9.36
N GLY A 374 0.29 17.20 -9.08
CA GLY A 374 0.47 18.39 -8.29
C GLY A 374 1.78 18.30 -7.51
N ARG A 375 2.25 19.39 -6.88
CA ARG A 375 3.51 19.43 -6.13
C ARG A 375 4.71 18.94 -6.94
N LYS A 376 4.67 19.11 -8.26
CA LYS A 376 5.68 18.61 -9.21
C LYS A 376 5.89 17.09 -9.18
N ILE A 377 4.91 16.33 -8.71
CA ILE A 377 4.95 14.87 -8.66
C ILE A 377 4.26 14.30 -9.90
N TYR A 378 4.97 13.45 -10.64
CA TYR A 378 4.40 12.82 -11.82
C TYR A 378 3.31 11.80 -11.45
N ASP A 379 2.36 11.59 -12.36
CA ASP A 379 1.27 10.62 -12.16
C ASP A 379 1.75 9.17 -12.39
N ALA A 380 2.23 8.54 -11.34
CA ALA A 380 2.64 7.13 -11.39
C ALA A 380 1.48 6.15 -11.66
N PHE A 381 0.23 6.55 -11.50
CA PHE A 381 -0.93 5.72 -11.84
C PHE A 381 -1.17 5.63 -13.34
N ASN A 382 -0.67 6.61 -14.11
CA ASN A 382 -0.80 6.67 -15.56
C ASN A 382 0.35 5.92 -16.24
N PRO A 383 0.10 4.81 -16.98
CA PRO A 383 1.15 4.08 -17.68
C PRO A 383 1.96 4.92 -18.67
N ALA A 384 1.34 5.87 -19.35
CA ALA A 384 2.04 6.76 -20.29
C ALA A 384 2.97 7.73 -19.56
N ALA A 385 2.56 8.23 -18.39
CA ALA A 385 3.42 9.06 -17.54
C ALA A 385 4.62 8.26 -17.00
N ARG A 386 4.42 6.99 -16.54
CA ARG A 386 5.51 6.10 -16.14
C ARG A 386 6.51 5.86 -17.26
N LYS A 387 6.00 5.63 -18.50
CA LYS A 387 6.85 5.43 -19.67
C LYS A 387 7.66 6.70 -20.00
N MET A 388 7.04 7.87 -20.00
CA MET A 388 7.72 9.15 -20.24
C MET A 388 8.78 9.44 -19.19
N TYR A 389 8.45 9.24 -17.89
CA TYR A 389 9.37 9.40 -16.75
C TYR A 389 10.63 8.54 -16.94
N TRP A 390 10.46 7.29 -17.35
CA TRP A 390 11.57 6.39 -17.63
C TRP A 390 12.34 6.77 -18.90
N ASP A 391 11.69 6.79 -20.06
CA ASP A 391 12.36 6.90 -21.35
C ASP A 391 13.08 8.25 -21.53
N GLN A 392 12.38 9.35 -21.20
CA GLN A 392 12.90 10.69 -21.50
C GLN A 392 13.86 11.20 -20.43
N TYR A 393 13.71 10.74 -19.19
CA TYR A 393 14.47 11.31 -18.08
C TYR A 393 15.38 10.27 -17.41
N VAL A 394 14.87 9.20 -16.85
CA VAL A 394 15.67 8.23 -16.10
C VAL A 394 16.60 7.45 -17.03
N ASN A 395 16.09 6.87 -18.10
CA ASN A 395 16.91 6.10 -19.04
C ASN A 395 17.90 6.99 -19.77
N LYS A 396 17.43 8.06 -20.39
CA LYS A 396 18.25 8.93 -21.23
C LYS A 396 19.39 9.60 -20.45
N ASN A 397 19.16 10.04 -19.22
CA ASN A 397 20.08 10.89 -18.49
C ASN A 397 20.87 10.15 -17.40
N LEU A 398 20.41 8.98 -16.95
CA LEU A 398 20.98 8.25 -15.81
C LEU A 398 21.32 6.79 -16.16
N PHE A 399 20.36 5.97 -16.56
CA PHE A 399 20.57 4.55 -16.81
C PHE A 399 21.57 4.30 -17.95
N SER A 400 21.46 5.05 -19.05
CA SER A 400 22.38 4.98 -20.20
C SER A 400 23.84 5.34 -19.84
N LYS A 401 24.05 6.02 -18.71
CA LYS A 401 25.38 6.38 -18.21
C LYS A 401 26.03 5.29 -17.36
N GLY A 402 25.34 4.18 -17.11
CA GLY A 402 25.89 3.02 -16.43
C GLY A 402 25.37 2.77 -15.02
N VAL A 403 24.40 3.54 -14.52
CA VAL A 403 23.79 3.31 -13.20
C VAL A 403 23.28 1.86 -13.07
N ASP A 404 23.60 1.20 -11.96
CA ASP A 404 23.29 -0.22 -11.76
C ASP A 404 21.96 -0.47 -11.05
N CYS A 405 21.61 0.39 -10.11
CA CYS A 405 20.45 0.21 -9.27
C CYS A 405 19.93 1.55 -8.74
N TRP A 406 18.70 1.53 -8.21
CA TRP A 406 17.98 2.72 -7.80
C TRP A 406 17.72 2.75 -6.32
N TRP A 407 17.94 3.93 -5.73
CA TRP A 407 17.41 4.34 -4.44
C TRP A 407 16.16 5.18 -4.72
N ALA A 408 14.98 4.54 -4.80
CA ALA A 408 13.71 5.21 -5.07
C ALA A 408 13.21 5.89 -3.80
N ASP A 409 13.69 7.10 -3.58
CA ASP A 409 13.37 7.90 -2.41
C ASP A 409 12.07 8.68 -2.59
N SER A 410 11.49 9.18 -1.49
CA SER A 410 10.22 9.94 -1.48
C SER A 410 9.06 9.22 -2.18
N SER A 411 9.02 7.91 -2.07
CA SER A 411 8.02 7.09 -2.74
C SER A 411 6.66 7.05 -2.05
N GLU A 412 6.46 7.82 -0.98
CA GLU A 412 5.18 8.03 -0.28
C GLU A 412 4.10 8.80 -1.06
N PRO A 413 4.25 9.80 -1.89
CA PRO A 413 5.30 10.75 -2.31
C PRO A 413 5.27 12.08 -1.56
N VAL A 414 4.35 12.27 -0.64
CA VAL A 414 4.21 13.45 0.22
C VAL A 414 4.01 13.03 1.67
N ASP A 415 4.43 13.89 2.59
CA ASP A 415 4.36 13.61 4.01
C ASP A 415 4.12 14.93 4.75
N TYR A 416 3.10 14.98 5.63
CA TYR A 416 2.84 16.16 6.44
C TYR A 416 4.00 16.45 7.41
N ASP A 417 4.69 15.41 7.89
CA ASP A 417 5.83 15.53 8.80
C ASP A 417 6.99 16.35 8.18
N TRP A 418 7.05 16.44 6.86
CA TRP A 418 8.06 17.25 6.17
C TRP A 418 7.73 18.74 6.13
N SER A 419 6.54 19.14 6.50
CA SER A 419 6.13 20.56 6.52
C SER A 419 6.85 21.41 7.58
N GLY A 420 7.73 20.83 8.40
CA GLY A 420 8.34 21.49 9.55
C GLY A 420 7.43 21.64 10.77
N LYS A 421 6.19 21.17 10.67
CA LYS A 421 5.16 21.19 11.74
C LYS A 421 4.98 19.84 12.43
N ALA A 422 5.90 18.91 12.25
CA ALA A 422 5.83 17.57 12.83
C ALA A 422 5.72 17.59 14.36
N ASN A 423 6.33 18.57 15.02
CA ASN A 423 6.26 18.72 16.48
C ASN A 423 4.85 19.02 16.99
N ASP A 424 3.99 19.66 16.18
CA ASP A 424 2.62 19.99 16.55
C ASP A 424 1.72 18.75 16.66
N ILE A 425 2.12 17.65 16.04
CA ILE A 425 1.40 16.37 16.02
C ILE A 425 2.17 15.24 16.69
N ALA A 426 3.39 15.52 17.18
CA ALA A 426 4.20 14.56 17.91
C ALA A 426 3.47 14.07 19.16
N GLY A 427 3.43 12.75 19.37
CA GLY A 427 2.76 12.14 20.53
C GLY A 427 1.25 11.91 20.38
N ASN A 428 0.62 12.32 19.26
CA ASN A 428 -0.77 11.98 18.97
C ASN A 428 -0.90 11.19 17.65
N PRO A 429 -0.86 9.85 17.70
CA PRO A 429 -0.89 9.01 16.51
C PRO A 429 -2.13 9.21 15.63
N LEU A 430 -3.30 9.48 16.22
CA LEU A 430 -4.53 9.73 15.45
C LEU A 430 -4.44 11.04 14.66
N VAL A 431 -4.00 12.12 15.29
CA VAL A 431 -3.84 13.43 14.60
C VAL A 431 -2.79 13.34 13.51
N ARG A 432 -1.68 12.64 13.77
CA ARG A 432 -0.63 12.39 12.78
C ARG A 432 -1.17 11.62 11.58
N PHE A 433 -1.93 10.56 11.83
CA PHE A 433 -2.62 9.79 10.79
C PHE A 433 -3.54 10.69 9.95
N GLN A 434 -4.44 11.43 10.60
CA GLN A 434 -5.40 12.30 9.90
C GLN A 434 -4.71 13.35 9.03
N LYS A 435 -3.65 13.99 9.52
CA LYS A 435 -2.91 15.01 8.77
C LYS A 435 -2.16 14.44 7.57
N ASN A 436 -1.47 13.31 7.74
CA ASN A 436 -0.76 12.66 6.65
C ASN A 436 -1.74 12.12 5.60
N VAL A 437 -2.80 11.44 6.02
CA VAL A 437 -3.83 10.92 5.10
C VAL A 437 -4.48 12.06 4.32
N GLN A 438 -4.79 13.20 4.96
CA GLN A 438 -5.36 14.35 4.27
C GLN A 438 -4.43 14.88 3.16
N VAL A 439 -3.14 15.05 3.45
CA VAL A 439 -2.16 15.53 2.46
C VAL A 439 -2.00 14.54 1.29
N MET A 440 -2.01 13.24 1.60
CA MET A 440 -1.93 12.19 0.58
C MET A 440 -3.22 12.10 -0.25
N ALA A 441 -4.38 12.14 0.39
CA ALA A 441 -5.68 12.10 -0.31
C ALA A 441 -5.88 13.31 -1.22
N ASP A 442 -5.44 14.49 -0.78
CA ASP A 442 -5.47 15.70 -1.60
C ASP A 442 -4.66 15.54 -2.90
N LEU A 443 -3.54 14.81 -2.86
CA LEU A 443 -2.70 14.59 -4.05
C LEU A 443 -3.12 13.36 -4.85
N LEU A 444 -3.38 12.23 -4.18
CA LEU A 444 -3.54 10.92 -4.80
C LEU A 444 -5.00 10.50 -4.98
N GLY A 445 -5.91 11.12 -4.19
CA GLY A 445 -7.31 10.69 -4.03
C GLY A 445 -7.46 9.59 -2.96
N ASP A 446 -8.60 9.61 -2.24
CA ASP A 446 -8.86 8.78 -1.06
C ASP A 446 -8.76 7.26 -1.30
N LEU A 447 -9.11 6.81 -2.51
CA LEU A 447 -9.11 5.38 -2.86
C LEU A 447 -7.70 4.78 -3.04
N ARG A 448 -6.64 5.60 -3.15
CA ARG A 448 -5.28 5.15 -3.57
C ARG A 448 -4.15 5.74 -2.75
N VAL A 449 -4.45 6.21 -1.57
CA VAL A 449 -3.49 6.83 -0.63
C VAL A 449 -2.23 5.97 -0.43
N ASN A 450 -2.38 4.65 -0.37
CA ASN A 450 -1.27 3.71 -0.13
C ASN A 450 -0.64 3.12 -1.40
N LEU A 451 -1.15 3.43 -2.61
CA LEU A 451 -0.74 2.72 -3.83
C LEU A 451 0.38 3.39 -4.63
N PHE A 452 0.75 4.63 -4.32
CA PHE A 452 1.69 5.37 -5.16
C PHE A 452 3.03 4.64 -5.30
N SER A 453 3.61 4.18 -4.19
CA SER A 453 4.90 3.45 -4.19
C SER A 453 4.88 2.21 -5.08
N LEU A 454 3.78 1.44 -5.06
CA LEU A 454 3.61 0.27 -5.93
C LEU A 454 3.67 0.65 -7.41
N HIS A 455 2.91 1.67 -7.82
CA HIS A 455 2.87 2.09 -9.21
C HIS A 455 4.17 2.77 -9.67
N HIS A 456 4.83 3.52 -8.78
CA HIS A 456 6.14 4.12 -9.06
C HIS A 456 7.21 3.05 -9.27
N ALA A 457 7.32 2.09 -8.36
CA ALA A 457 8.27 0.98 -8.48
C ALA A 457 7.98 0.10 -9.71
N MET A 458 6.70 -0.19 -9.99
CA MET A 458 6.25 -0.90 -11.19
C MET A 458 6.71 -0.16 -12.47
N GLY A 459 6.55 1.16 -12.50
CA GLY A 459 6.98 1.97 -13.64
C GLY A 459 8.48 1.88 -13.91
N ILE A 460 9.30 1.90 -12.87
CA ILE A 460 10.75 1.73 -12.99
C ILE A 460 11.06 0.29 -13.47
N TYR A 461 10.48 -0.71 -12.81
CA TYR A 461 10.75 -2.11 -13.14
C TYR A 461 10.38 -2.46 -14.58
N GLU A 462 9.14 -2.23 -14.98
CA GLU A 462 8.61 -2.59 -16.30
C GLU A 462 9.41 -1.92 -17.43
N ASN A 463 9.65 -0.61 -17.31
CA ASN A 463 10.31 0.14 -18.36
C ASN A 463 11.83 -0.15 -18.41
N GLN A 464 12.50 -0.41 -17.29
CA GLN A 464 13.88 -0.88 -17.30
C GLN A 464 13.99 -2.26 -17.95
N ARG A 465 13.07 -3.19 -17.67
CA ARG A 465 13.04 -4.53 -18.31
C ARG A 465 12.83 -4.45 -19.82
N LEU A 466 12.01 -3.50 -20.28
CA LEU A 466 11.85 -3.23 -21.72
C LEU A 466 13.12 -2.64 -22.34
N THR A 467 13.87 -1.84 -21.60
CA THR A 467 15.13 -1.23 -22.06
C THR A 467 16.28 -2.24 -22.04
N SER A 468 16.34 -3.13 -21.05
CA SER A 468 17.41 -4.13 -20.90
C SER A 468 16.87 -5.46 -20.38
N SER A 469 16.94 -6.49 -21.22
CA SER A 469 16.54 -7.85 -20.83
C SER A 469 17.59 -8.57 -19.96
N THR A 470 18.84 -8.12 -19.97
CA THR A 470 19.98 -8.77 -19.30
C THR A 470 20.28 -8.20 -17.93
N LYS A 471 20.07 -6.89 -17.73
CA LYS A 471 20.35 -6.23 -16.44
C LYS A 471 19.15 -6.38 -15.50
N ARG A 472 19.34 -7.07 -14.36
CA ARG A 472 18.30 -7.20 -13.34
C ARG A 472 17.98 -5.83 -12.75
N VAL A 473 16.71 -5.60 -12.48
CA VAL A 473 16.26 -4.38 -11.82
C VAL A 473 16.50 -4.51 -10.31
N VAL A 474 17.10 -3.49 -9.73
CA VAL A 474 17.20 -3.33 -8.29
C VAL A 474 16.60 -1.98 -7.93
N ASN A 475 15.52 -2.01 -7.19
CA ASN A 475 14.78 -0.85 -6.77
C ASN A 475 14.63 -0.88 -5.25
N LEU A 476 15.54 -0.23 -4.55
CA LEU A 476 15.46 -0.05 -3.10
C LEU A 476 14.58 1.17 -2.83
N THR A 477 13.42 0.95 -2.25
CA THR A 477 12.41 2.00 -2.03
C THR A 477 12.09 2.20 -0.56
N ARG A 478 11.76 3.43 -0.18
CA ARG A 478 11.42 3.79 1.19
C ARG A 478 10.00 3.36 1.57
N ALA A 479 9.00 3.60 0.71
CA ALA A 479 7.65 3.13 0.91
C ALA A 479 7.40 1.81 0.16
N SER A 480 6.53 0.97 0.70
CA SER A 480 6.23 -0.33 0.09
C SER A 480 4.76 -0.71 0.25
N TYR A 481 4.27 -1.57 -0.66
CA TYR A 481 2.93 -2.12 -0.63
C TYR A 481 2.93 -3.58 -1.16
N PRO A 482 1.92 -4.43 -0.84
CA PRO A 482 1.88 -5.79 -1.37
C PRO A 482 1.95 -5.81 -2.90
N GLY A 483 2.74 -6.73 -3.46
CA GLY A 483 2.96 -6.83 -4.90
C GLY A 483 4.26 -6.17 -5.38
N MET A 484 4.91 -5.36 -4.58
CA MET A 484 6.17 -4.69 -4.98
C MET A 484 7.39 -5.64 -5.04
N GLN A 485 7.27 -6.84 -4.50
CA GLN A 485 8.35 -7.83 -4.51
C GLN A 485 8.57 -8.49 -5.89
N ARG A 486 7.67 -8.29 -6.84
CA ARG A 486 7.71 -8.83 -8.20
C ARG A 486 8.23 -7.82 -9.21
#